data_17e2a84e917812c554c1a98fef4451dc
#
_entry.id   17e2a84e917812c554c1a98fef4451dc
#
_cell.length_a   1.000
_cell.length_b   1.000
_cell.length_c   1.000
_cell.angle_alpha   90.00
_cell.angle_beta   90.00
_cell.angle_gamma   90.00
#
_symmetry.space_group_name_H-M   'P 1'
#
loop_
_entity.id
_entity.type
_entity.pdbx_description
1 polymer ?
#
loop_
_entity_poly.entity_id
_entity_poly.type
_entity_poly.pdbx_seq_one_letter_code
_entity_poly.pdbx_strand_id
1 'polypeptide(L)'
;RDSDDVWNLNPRDIGIMGSSAGGHLASTIATHAKPELRPDFQILFYPVITMDKSYTHMGSHNSLLGKDASAELEKEYSNEKQVTKETPRAFIVYSDDDKAVPPANGVNYYLALNKNGVPAVLHIYPSGGHGWGIREGFLYKDEMLNELTSWLRSFKAPRKDAVRVACIGNSITYGARIKNRDRDSYPSVLSRMLGDGYWVKNFGVSARTLLNKGDRPYMNEKAYQDALAFNPNVVVIKLGTNDSKSFNWKHKADFTKDIQTMIDAFKALPAQPKIYLCYPSKAYQANESINDDIISKEIIP
;
A
#
# COMPACT_ATOMS: atom_id res chain seq x y z
N ARG A 1 -10.34 -23.00 3.49
CA ARG A 1 -9.96 -23.19 2.09
C ARG A 1 -10.67 -24.41 1.46
N ASP A 2 -10.87 -25.47 2.24
CA ASP A 2 -11.51 -26.71 1.75
C ASP A 2 -12.99 -26.53 1.36
N SER A 3 -13.61 -25.40 1.72
CA SER A 3 -15.01 -25.08 1.42
C SER A 3 -15.16 -23.85 0.50
N ASP A 4 -14.07 -23.44 -0.17
CA ASP A 4 -14.07 -22.23 -1.02
C ASP A 4 -15.05 -22.33 -2.18
N ASP A 5 -15.14 -23.48 -2.83
CA ASP A 5 -16.10 -23.73 -3.92
C ASP A 5 -17.55 -23.72 -3.43
N VAL A 6 -17.82 -24.24 -2.23
CA VAL A 6 -19.16 -24.30 -1.64
C VAL A 6 -19.67 -22.92 -1.25
N TRP A 7 -18.79 -22.06 -0.75
CA TRP A 7 -19.14 -20.72 -0.27
C TRP A 7 -18.75 -19.60 -1.24
N ASN A 8 -18.27 -19.95 -2.43
CA ASN A 8 -17.79 -19.01 -3.43
C ASN A 8 -16.74 -18.03 -2.87
N LEU A 9 -15.79 -18.56 -2.10
CA LEU A 9 -14.71 -17.80 -1.48
C LEU A 9 -13.47 -17.78 -2.39
N ASN A 10 -12.69 -16.71 -2.27
CA ASN A 10 -11.36 -16.70 -2.88
C ASN A 10 -10.36 -17.35 -1.90
N PRO A 11 -9.77 -18.52 -2.20
CA PRO A 11 -8.86 -19.22 -1.30
C PRO A 11 -7.54 -18.48 -1.06
N ARG A 12 -7.28 -17.41 -1.83
CA ARG A 12 -6.08 -16.55 -1.70
C ARG A 12 -6.38 -15.22 -1.02
N ASP A 13 -7.54 -15.09 -0.37
CA ASP A 13 -8.00 -13.84 0.25
C ASP A 13 -8.74 -14.15 1.57
N ILE A 14 -8.17 -15.06 2.35
CA ILE A 14 -8.71 -15.51 3.63
C ILE A 14 -7.90 -14.83 4.75
N GLY A 15 -8.55 -13.94 5.48
CA GLY A 15 -7.95 -13.27 6.64
C GLY A 15 -8.32 -13.90 7.97
N ILE A 16 -7.55 -13.56 8.98
CA ILE A 16 -7.87 -13.81 10.38
C ILE A 16 -8.07 -12.48 11.11
N MET A 17 -9.07 -12.43 11.98
CA MET A 17 -9.32 -11.25 12.81
C MET A 17 -9.39 -11.65 14.28
N GLY A 18 -8.81 -10.80 15.15
CA GLY A 18 -8.86 -11.00 16.58
C GLY A 18 -8.72 -9.70 17.38
N SER A 19 -9.30 -9.69 18.55
CA SER A 19 -9.25 -8.55 19.49
C SER A 19 -8.70 -9.01 20.84
N SER A 20 -7.90 -8.18 21.50
CA SER A 20 -7.36 -8.44 22.84
C SER A 20 -6.60 -9.80 22.90
N ALA A 21 -6.94 -10.71 23.77
CA ALA A 21 -6.40 -12.08 23.80
C ALA A 21 -6.69 -12.86 22.51
N GLY A 22 -7.84 -12.62 21.83
CA GLY A 22 -8.13 -13.16 20.50
C GLY A 22 -7.21 -12.60 19.43
N GLY A 23 -6.71 -11.38 19.61
CA GLY A 23 -5.65 -10.80 18.78
C GLY A 23 -4.31 -11.53 18.94
N HIS A 24 -4.01 -12.01 20.16
CA HIS A 24 -2.85 -12.89 20.39
C HIS A 24 -3.02 -14.20 19.62
N LEU A 25 -4.15 -14.87 19.73
CA LEU A 25 -4.40 -16.11 18.98
C LEU A 25 -4.29 -15.87 17.46
N ALA A 26 -4.86 -14.80 16.94
CA ALA A 26 -4.80 -14.46 15.53
C ALA A 26 -3.36 -14.23 15.05
N SER A 27 -2.56 -13.47 15.80
CA SER A 27 -1.14 -13.23 15.48
C SER A 27 -0.27 -14.47 15.69
N THR A 28 -0.61 -15.35 16.63
CA THR A 28 0.05 -16.66 16.80
C THR A 28 -0.18 -17.55 15.56
N ILE A 29 -1.41 -17.64 15.06
CA ILE A 29 -1.69 -18.36 13.82
C ILE A 29 -0.92 -17.73 12.65
N ALA A 30 -0.87 -16.41 12.57
CA ALA A 30 -0.15 -15.69 11.52
C ALA A 30 1.37 -15.95 11.53
N THR A 31 1.98 -16.15 12.70
CA THR A 31 3.42 -16.34 12.85
C THR A 31 3.87 -17.80 12.91
N HIS A 32 3.06 -18.70 13.50
CA HIS A 32 3.45 -20.09 13.77
C HIS A 32 2.82 -21.11 12.82
N ALA A 33 1.70 -20.78 12.14
CA ALA A 33 1.06 -21.76 11.28
C ALA A 33 1.97 -22.15 10.10
N LYS A 34 1.83 -23.41 9.66
CA LYS A 34 2.47 -23.89 8.43
C LYS A 34 2.00 -23.04 7.24
N PRO A 35 2.83 -22.87 6.19
CA PRO A 35 2.51 -22.01 5.06
C PRO A 35 1.12 -22.26 4.43
N GLU A 36 0.74 -23.52 4.29
CA GLU A 36 -0.54 -23.95 3.71
C GLU A 36 -1.77 -23.62 4.55
N LEU A 37 -1.58 -23.43 5.87
CA LEU A 37 -2.64 -23.09 6.82
C LEU A 37 -2.64 -21.62 7.23
N ARG A 38 -1.60 -20.89 6.82
CA ARG A 38 -1.44 -19.48 7.18
C ARG A 38 -2.48 -18.61 6.49
N PRO A 39 -3.08 -17.65 7.20
CA PRO A 39 -4.00 -16.67 6.57
C PRO A 39 -3.24 -15.78 5.58
N ASP A 40 -3.95 -15.12 4.67
CA ASP A 40 -3.37 -14.20 3.70
C ASP A 40 -3.18 -12.78 4.27
N PHE A 41 -3.94 -12.45 5.33
CA PHE A 41 -3.82 -11.20 6.09
C PHE A 41 -4.37 -11.35 7.51
N GLN A 42 -4.03 -10.39 8.39
CA GLN A 42 -4.48 -10.35 9.77
C GLN A 42 -5.02 -8.95 10.14
N ILE A 43 -6.13 -8.92 10.89
CA ILE A 43 -6.77 -7.71 11.41
C ILE A 43 -6.78 -7.81 12.92
N LEU A 44 -6.10 -6.90 13.60
CA LEU A 44 -5.82 -6.99 15.03
C LEU A 44 -6.32 -5.75 15.76
N PHE A 45 -7.31 -5.93 16.61
CA PHE A 45 -7.88 -4.88 17.46
C PHE A 45 -7.26 -4.95 18.84
N TYR A 46 -6.52 -3.93 19.24
CA TYR A 46 -5.82 -3.83 20.54
C TYR A 46 -5.28 -5.20 21.01
N PRO A 47 -4.53 -5.91 20.13
CA PRO A 47 -4.13 -7.28 20.42
C PRO A 47 -3.12 -7.37 21.56
N VAL A 48 -3.22 -8.40 22.39
CA VAL A 48 -2.05 -8.88 23.12
C VAL A 48 -1.10 -9.48 22.07
N ILE A 49 0.18 -9.15 22.14
CA ILE A 49 1.20 -9.63 21.21
C ILE A 49 2.35 -10.31 21.96
N THR A 50 2.88 -9.61 22.95
CA THR A 50 4.01 -10.11 23.72
C THR A 50 3.59 -10.93 24.93
N MET A 51 4.48 -11.82 25.37
CA MET A 51 4.41 -12.48 26.67
C MET A 51 5.49 -11.94 27.63
N ASP A 52 6.18 -10.86 27.25
CA ASP A 52 7.13 -10.18 28.12
C ASP A 52 6.38 -9.50 29.29
N LYS A 53 6.67 -9.94 30.50
CA LYS A 53 5.98 -9.51 31.75
C LYS A 53 6.04 -8.01 31.99
N SER A 54 6.99 -7.29 31.39
CA SER A 54 7.17 -5.84 31.59
C SER A 54 6.06 -5.01 30.92
N TYR A 55 5.37 -5.53 29.87
CA TYR A 55 4.35 -4.78 29.16
C TYR A 55 3.24 -5.66 28.52
N THR A 56 3.18 -6.94 28.86
CA THR A 56 2.07 -7.80 28.43
C THR A 56 0.80 -7.57 29.27
N HIS A 57 -0.32 -8.09 28.79
CA HIS A 57 -1.50 -8.28 29.63
C HIS A 57 -1.34 -9.53 30.49
N MET A 58 -1.03 -9.38 31.77
CA MET A 58 -0.70 -10.48 32.68
C MET A 58 -1.80 -11.54 32.82
N GLY A 59 -3.08 -11.14 32.69
CA GLY A 59 -4.20 -12.09 32.66
C GLY A 59 -4.08 -13.07 31.48
N SER A 60 -3.78 -12.59 30.29
CA SER A 60 -3.56 -13.40 29.09
C SER A 60 -2.32 -14.27 29.21
N HIS A 61 -1.19 -13.70 29.71
CA HIS A 61 0.02 -14.45 29.98
C HIS A 61 -0.23 -15.65 30.90
N ASN A 62 -0.82 -15.42 32.06
CA ASN A 62 -1.05 -16.46 33.05
C ASN A 62 -2.06 -17.52 32.57
N SER A 63 -3.06 -17.12 31.80
CA SER A 63 -4.06 -18.05 31.24
C SER A 63 -3.46 -18.94 30.14
N LEU A 64 -2.54 -18.42 29.35
CA LEU A 64 -1.92 -19.16 28.23
C LEU A 64 -0.74 -20.01 28.69
N LEU A 65 0.17 -19.43 29.46
CA LEU A 65 1.47 -20.03 29.77
C LEU A 65 1.60 -20.52 31.21
N GLY A 66 0.70 -20.08 32.10
CA GLY A 66 0.85 -20.27 33.55
C GLY A 66 1.67 -19.15 34.21
N LYS A 67 1.58 -19.09 35.56
CA LYS A 67 2.28 -18.04 36.33
C LYS A 67 3.80 -18.19 36.31
N ASP A 68 4.28 -19.44 36.25
CA ASP A 68 5.69 -19.82 36.33
C ASP A 68 6.25 -20.25 34.96
N ALA A 69 5.79 -19.61 33.89
CA ALA A 69 6.26 -19.88 32.52
C ALA A 69 7.77 -19.63 32.40
N SER A 70 8.44 -20.50 31.64
CA SER A 70 9.88 -20.32 31.32
C SER A 70 10.09 -19.16 30.37
N ALA A 71 11.29 -18.59 30.40
CA ALA A 71 11.67 -17.52 29.46
C ALA A 71 11.61 -17.96 27.98
N GLU A 72 11.90 -19.23 27.71
CA GLU A 72 11.79 -19.82 26.36
C GLU A 72 10.35 -19.84 25.89
N LEU A 73 9.41 -20.25 26.75
CA LEU A 73 7.98 -20.29 26.44
C LEU A 73 7.41 -18.86 26.26
N GLU A 74 7.81 -17.93 27.10
CA GLU A 74 7.46 -16.50 26.94
C GLU A 74 7.99 -15.95 25.62
N LYS A 75 9.21 -16.28 25.23
CA LYS A 75 9.80 -15.88 23.95
C LYS A 75 9.08 -16.52 22.78
N GLU A 76 8.73 -17.78 22.85
CA GLU A 76 8.01 -18.52 21.80
C GLU A 76 6.67 -17.89 21.51
N TYR A 77 5.90 -17.52 22.54
CA TYR A 77 4.58 -16.91 22.40
C TYR A 77 4.59 -15.37 22.38
N SER A 78 5.74 -14.74 22.36
CA SER A 78 5.88 -13.31 22.04
C SER A 78 5.93 -13.16 20.52
N ASN A 79 4.77 -12.85 19.90
CA ASN A 79 4.61 -12.94 18.45
C ASN A 79 5.46 -11.91 17.68
N GLU A 80 5.85 -10.79 18.30
CA GLU A 80 6.81 -9.84 17.71
C GLU A 80 8.21 -10.46 17.50
N LYS A 81 8.55 -11.52 18.26
CA LYS A 81 9.82 -12.25 18.14
C LYS A 81 9.76 -13.39 17.12
N GLN A 82 8.56 -13.71 16.62
CA GLN A 82 8.31 -14.83 15.70
C GLN A 82 8.02 -14.37 14.26
N VAL A 83 8.08 -13.07 14.00
CA VAL A 83 7.83 -12.51 12.66
C VAL A 83 8.93 -12.94 11.69
N THR A 84 8.51 -13.43 10.53
CA THR A 84 9.36 -13.74 9.38
C THR A 84 8.85 -12.98 8.14
N LYS A 85 9.58 -13.07 7.03
CA LYS A 85 9.13 -12.49 5.74
C LYS A 85 7.86 -13.14 5.17
N GLU A 86 7.52 -14.34 5.64
CA GLU A 86 6.30 -15.07 5.27
C GLU A 86 5.10 -14.73 6.18
N THR A 87 5.30 -13.95 7.24
CA THR A 87 4.20 -13.49 8.09
C THR A 87 3.22 -12.64 7.28
N PRO A 88 1.90 -12.88 7.38
CA PRO A 88 0.91 -12.14 6.62
C PRO A 88 0.88 -10.66 6.95
N ARG A 89 0.51 -9.84 5.95
CA ARG A 89 0.26 -8.41 6.14
C ARG A 89 -0.73 -8.14 7.26
N ALA A 90 -0.55 -7.02 7.97
CA ALA A 90 -1.32 -6.73 9.16
C ALA A 90 -1.99 -5.34 9.15
N PHE A 91 -3.22 -5.30 9.64
CA PHE A 91 -3.91 -4.09 10.08
C PHE A 91 -4.04 -4.12 11.60
N ILE A 92 -3.45 -3.14 12.29
CA ILE A 92 -3.33 -3.12 13.75
C ILE A 92 -3.89 -1.79 14.28
N VAL A 93 -4.77 -1.87 15.28
CA VAL A 93 -5.39 -0.68 15.87
C VAL A 93 -5.38 -0.72 17.40
N TYR A 94 -5.14 0.45 18.01
CA TYR A 94 -5.15 0.67 19.46
C TYR A 94 -5.76 2.01 19.81
N SER A 95 -6.03 2.21 21.11
CA SER A 95 -6.19 3.52 21.75
C SER A 95 -4.95 3.82 22.60
N ASP A 96 -4.50 5.07 22.60
CA ASP A 96 -3.32 5.52 23.35
C ASP A 96 -3.52 5.36 24.88
N ASP A 97 -4.75 5.53 25.31
CA ASP A 97 -5.19 5.40 26.71
C ASP A 97 -5.53 3.96 27.14
N ASP A 98 -5.22 2.93 26.34
CA ASP A 98 -5.45 1.52 26.71
C ASP A 98 -4.52 1.09 27.85
N LYS A 99 -5.10 0.91 29.03
CA LYS A 99 -4.39 0.47 30.25
C LYS A 99 -4.39 -1.03 30.45
N ALA A 100 -5.19 -1.78 29.71
CA ALA A 100 -5.26 -3.23 29.80
C ALA A 100 -4.20 -3.90 28.91
N VAL A 101 -4.10 -3.45 27.66
CA VAL A 101 -3.09 -3.92 26.70
C VAL A 101 -2.34 -2.70 26.14
N PRO A 102 -1.17 -2.37 26.70
CA PRO A 102 -0.42 -1.18 26.29
C PRO A 102 -0.14 -1.18 24.78
N PRO A 103 -0.29 -0.03 24.08
CA PRO A 103 -0.01 0.11 22.64
C PRO A 103 1.38 -0.34 22.22
N ALA A 104 2.35 -0.40 23.15
CA ALA A 104 3.68 -0.96 22.92
C ALA A 104 3.65 -2.38 22.33
N ASN A 105 2.62 -3.19 22.63
CA ASN A 105 2.39 -4.49 21.97
C ASN A 105 2.30 -4.33 20.45
N GLY A 106 1.44 -3.42 19.98
CA GLY A 106 1.25 -3.17 18.55
C GLY A 106 2.44 -2.48 17.90
N VAL A 107 3.08 -1.54 18.61
CA VAL A 107 4.27 -0.83 18.11
C VAL A 107 5.40 -1.81 17.83
N ASN A 108 5.72 -2.69 18.79
CA ASN A 108 6.81 -3.66 18.64
C ASN A 108 6.50 -4.71 17.55
N TYR A 109 5.24 -5.13 17.44
CA TYR A 109 4.82 -6.04 16.36
C TYR A 109 4.94 -5.37 14.98
N TYR A 110 4.46 -4.13 14.85
CA TYR A 110 4.61 -3.35 13.62
C TYR A 110 6.08 -3.19 13.22
N LEU A 111 6.97 -2.87 14.17
CA LEU A 111 8.41 -2.74 13.91
C LEU A 111 9.02 -4.07 13.45
N ALA A 112 8.62 -5.19 14.07
CA ALA A 112 9.07 -6.51 13.66
C ALA A 112 8.59 -6.89 12.26
N LEU A 113 7.33 -6.60 11.91
CA LEU A 113 6.78 -6.78 10.56
C LEU A 113 7.55 -5.94 9.54
N ASN A 114 7.75 -4.67 9.84
CA ASN A 114 8.47 -3.74 8.95
C ASN A 114 9.93 -4.16 8.73
N LYS A 115 10.63 -4.59 9.79
CA LYS A 115 12.01 -5.11 9.71
C LYS A 115 12.12 -6.33 8.79
N ASN A 116 11.09 -7.15 8.73
CA ASN A 116 11.04 -8.34 7.89
C ASN A 116 10.42 -8.08 6.50
N GLY A 117 10.15 -6.82 6.13
CA GLY A 117 9.59 -6.45 4.84
C GLY A 117 8.10 -6.79 4.68
N VAL A 118 7.40 -7.11 5.76
CA VAL A 118 5.97 -7.44 5.75
C VAL A 118 5.15 -6.14 5.76
N PRO A 119 4.24 -5.93 4.79
CA PRO A 119 3.39 -4.75 4.78
C PRO A 119 2.47 -4.71 6.01
N ALA A 120 2.49 -3.62 6.75
CA ALA A 120 1.63 -3.45 7.91
C ALA A 120 1.21 -1.98 8.07
N VAL A 121 0.05 -1.76 8.67
CA VAL A 121 -0.40 -0.45 9.13
C VAL A 121 -0.70 -0.53 10.63
N LEU A 122 -0.40 0.56 11.33
CA LEU A 122 -0.69 0.72 12.74
C LEU A 122 -1.38 2.06 12.95
N HIS A 123 -2.58 2.03 13.54
CA HIS A 123 -3.29 3.23 13.97
C HIS A 123 -3.41 3.21 15.48
N ILE A 124 -3.05 4.32 16.12
CA ILE A 124 -3.25 4.54 17.55
C ILE A 124 -4.11 5.78 17.70
N TYR A 125 -5.35 5.58 18.15
CA TYR A 125 -6.31 6.65 18.35
C TYR A 125 -6.11 7.30 19.72
N PRO A 126 -6.35 8.61 19.86
CA PRO A 126 -6.05 9.34 21.11
C PRO A 126 -6.74 8.80 22.35
N SER A 127 -7.94 8.21 22.21
CA SER A 127 -8.73 7.69 23.32
C SER A 127 -9.65 6.55 22.88
N GLY A 128 -10.20 5.82 23.84
CA GLY A 128 -11.12 4.71 23.63
C GLY A 128 -10.93 3.61 24.67
N GLY A 129 -9.83 3.61 25.39
CA GLY A 129 -9.49 2.56 26.35
C GLY A 129 -9.36 1.20 25.66
N HIS A 130 -9.85 0.16 26.31
CA HIS A 130 -9.80 -1.22 25.83
C HIS A 130 -11.19 -1.76 25.46
N GLY A 131 -11.27 -2.64 24.47
CA GLY A 131 -12.47 -3.44 24.21
C GLY A 131 -13.57 -2.75 23.38
N TRP A 132 -13.25 -1.66 22.68
CA TRP A 132 -14.25 -0.90 21.91
C TRP A 132 -14.71 -1.62 20.62
N GLY A 133 -13.85 -2.38 19.93
CA GLY A 133 -14.22 -3.11 18.71
C GLY A 133 -14.83 -2.20 17.64
N ILE A 134 -16.04 -2.54 17.21
CA ILE A 134 -16.86 -1.76 16.26
C ILE A 134 -18.10 -1.14 16.92
N ARG A 135 -18.05 -0.91 18.24
CA ARG A 135 -19.20 -0.38 19.01
C ARG A 135 -19.46 1.07 18.68
N GLU A 136 -20.75 1.47 18.70
CA GLU A 136 -21.18 2.85 18.45
C GLU A 136 -20.54 3.89 19.39
N GLY A 137 -20.22 3.50 20.62
CA GLY A 137 -19.59 4.39 21.60
C GLY A 137 -18.10 4.68 21.36
N PHE A 138 -17.45 4.07 20.36
CA PHE A 138 -16.07 4.39 20.02
C PHE A 138 -16.02 5.63 19.13
N LEU A 139 -15.43 6.72 19.62
CA LEU A 139 -15.42 8.02 18.96
C LEU A 139 -14.83 7.98 17.54
N TYR A 140 -13.82 7.13 17.30
CA TYR A 140 -13.12 7.01 16.03
C TYR A 140 -13.57 5.79 15.20
N LYS A 141 -14.77 5.28 15.44
CA LYS A 141 -15.29 4.09 14.76
C LYS A 141 -15.31 4.25 13.24
N ASP A 142 -15.84 5.36 12.76
CA ASP A 142 -16.02 5.58 11.32
C ASP A 142 -14.69 5.78 10.61
N GLU A 143 -13.75 6.50 11.22
CA GLU A 143 -12.38 6.65 10.70
C GLU A 143 -11.69 5.29 10.63
N MET A 144 -11.78 4.50 11.69
CA MET A 144 -11.17 3.16 11.75
C MET A 144 -11.77 2.23 10.69
N LEU A 145 -13.09 2.21 10.51
CA LEU A 145 -13.75 1.39 9.49
C LEU A 145 -13.40 1.85 8.06
N ASN A 146 -13.27 3.15 7.84
CA ASN A 146 -12.84 3.70 6.56
C ASN A 146 -11.39 3.29 6.24
N GLU A 147 -10.49 3.37 7.23
CA GLU A 147 -9.09 2.94 7.07
C GLU A 147 -8.99 1.43 6.84
N LEU A 148 -9.71 0.62 7.60
CA LEU A 148 -9.77 -0.83 7.41
C LEU A 148 -10.30 -1.19 6.01
N THR A 149 -11.40 -0.56 5.59
CA THR A 149 -11.99 -0.79 4.27
C THR A 149 -11.02 -0.41 3.16
N SER A 150 -10.36 0.73 3.28
CA SER A 150 -9.34 1.20 2.32
C SER A 150 -8.15 0.24 2.27
N TRP A 151 -7.71 -0.26 3.42
CA TRP A 151 -6.62 -1.23 3.50
C TRP A 151 -7.02 -2.56 2.84
N LEU A 152 -8.20 -3.10 3.12
CA LEU A 152 -8.71 -4.33 2.50
C LEU A 152 -8.84 -4.20 0.97
N ARG A 153 -9.30 -3.05 0.48
CA ARG A 153 -9.39 -2.78 -0.96
C ARG A 153 -8.03 -2.69 -1.63
N SER A 154 -6.99 -2.28 -0.90
CA SER A 154 -5.65 -2.08 -1.47
C SER A 154 -5.00 -3.35 -2.03
N PHE A 155 -5.45 -4.54 -1.63
CA PHE A 155 -4.91 -5.83 -2.08
C PHE A 155 -5.94 -6.79 -2.67
N LYS A 156 -7.18 -6.36 -2.83
CA LYS A 156 -8.17 -7.15 -3.55
C LYS A 156 -7.81 -7.28 -5.03
N ALA A 157 -7.99 -8.46 -5.58
CA ALA A 157 -8.00 -8.62 -7.03
C ALA A 157 -9.14 -7.78 -7.61
N PRO A 158 -8.90 -7.01 -8.67
CA PRO A 158 -9.94 -6.24 -9.31
C PRO A 158 -11.00 -7.17 -9.91
N ARG A 159 -12.24 -6.70 -10.01
CA ARG A 159 -13.31 -7.41 -10.69
C ARG A 159 -12.90 -7.75 -12.13
N LYS A 160 -13.37 -8.88 -12.66
CA LYS A 160 -13.05 -9.31 -14.05
C LYS A 160 -13.47 -8.26 -15.10
N ASP A 161 -14.52 -7.49 -14.82
CA ASP A 161 -15.09 -6.43 -15.66
C ASP A 161 -14.58 -5.02 -15.28
N ALA A 162 -13.62 -4.91 -14.36
CA ALA A 162 -13.10 -3.62 -13.92
C ALA A 162 -12.48 -2.83 -15.07
N VAL A 163 -12.78 -1.53 -15.12
CA VAL A 163 -12.15 -0.58 -16.05
C VAL A 163 -10.66 -0.45 -15.70
N ARG A 164 -9.79 -0.87 -16.61
CA ARG A 164 -8.35 -0.82 -16.42
C ARG A 164 -7.81 0.59 -16.64
N VAL A 165 -7.14 1.14 -15.63
CA VAL A 165 -6.54 2.49 -15.67
C VAL A 165 -5.03 2.37 -15.53
N ALA A 166 -4.28 2.82 -16.52
CA ALA A 166 -2.83 2.89 -16.49
C ALA A 166 -2.36 4.30 -16.14
N CYS A 167 -1.63 4.45 -15.03
CA CYS A 167 -0.99 5.72 -14.66
C CYS A 167 0.47 5.70 -15.10
N ILE A 168 0.75 6.43 -16.18
CA ILE A 168 2.05 6.56 -16.83
C ILE A 168 2.75 7.80 -16.30
N GLY A 169 4.03 7.73 -16.00
CA GLY A 169 4.75 8.93 -15.59
C GLY A 169 6.13 8.69 -14.96
N ASN A 170 6.64 9.75 -14.38
CA ASN A 170 7.95 9.80 -13.75
C ASN A 170 7.88 9.55 -12.22
N SER A 171 8.80 10.17 -11.45
CA SER A 171 8.87 10.04 -9.99
C SER A 171 7.59 10.49 -9.25
N ILE A 172 6.82 11.41 -9.81
CA ILE A 172 5.55 11.87 -9.23
C ILE A 172 4.51 10.75 -9.32
N THR A 173 4.41 10.10 -10.47
CA THR A 173 3.52 8.93 -10.65
C THR A 173 4.02 7.74 -9.84
N TYR A 174 5.32 7.48 -9.87
CA TYR A 174 5.94 6.43 -9.04
C TYR A 174 5.62 6.59 -7.56
N GLY A 175 5.54 7.83 -7.06
CA GLY A 175 5.40 8.16 -5.64
C GLY A 175 6.75 8.21 -4.93
N ALA A 176 7.80 8.76 -5.60
CA ALA A 176 9.11 8.91 -5.00
C ALA A 176 9.05 9.80 -3.75
N ARG A 177 9.78 9.41 -2.69
CA ARG A 177 9.81 10.05 -1.38
C ARG A 177 8.49 9.95 -0.58
N ILE A 178 7.47 9.27 -1.08
CA ILE A 178 6.27 8.95 -0.32
C ILE A 178 6.58 7.75 0.58
N LYS A 179 6.43 7.91 1.89
CA LYS A 179 6.80 6.89 2.88
C LYS A 179 6.02 5.58 2.68
N ASN A 180 4.72 5.68 2.42
CA ASN A 180 3.88 4.53 2.10
C ASN A 180 3.30 4.72 0.69
N ARG A 181 4.09 4.37 -0.32
CA ARG A 181 3.74 4.56 -1.73
C ARG A 181 2.48 3.80 -2.15
N ASP A 182 2.31 2.58 -1.64
CA ASP A 182 1.17 1.72 -1.98
C ASP A 182 -0.15 2.26 -1.41
N ARG A 183 -0.09 3.16 -0.43
CA ARG A 183 -1.24 3.87 0.12
C ARG A 183 -1.38 5.28 -0.44
N ASP A 184 -0.30 6.05 -0.49
CA ASP A 184 -0.34 7.51 -0.58
C ASP A 184 0.11 8.07 -1.94
N SER A 185 0.62 7.24 -2.87
CA SER A 185 0.86 7.70 -4.24
C SER A 185 -0.46 8.06 -4.93
N TYR A 186 -0.45 9.03 -5.85
CA TYR A 186 -1.69 9.44 -6.51
C TYR A 186 -2.41 8.29 -7.23
N PRO A 187 -1.73 7.31 -7.88
CA PRO A 187 -2.44 6.16 -8.45
C PRO A 187 -3.16 5.31 -7.39
N SER A 188 -2.57 5.17 -6.21
CA SER A 188 -3.20 4.44 -5.11
C SER A 188 -4.39 5.20 -4.52
N VAL A 189 -4.26 6.53 -4.37
CA VAL A 189 -5.38 7.40 -3.97
C VAL A 189 -6.50 7.35 -5.01
N LEU A 190 -6.16 7.46 -6.30
CA LEU A 190 -7.11 7.37 -7.41
C LEU A 190 -7.85 6.02 -7.39
N SER A 191 -7.14 4.91 -7.16
CA SER A 191 -7.74 3.58 -7.05
C SER A 191 -8.81 3.53 -5.95
N ARG A 192 -8.52 4.09 -4.77
CA ARG A 192 -9.49 4.14 -3.67
C ARG A 192 -10.70 5.01 -4.00
N MET A 193 -10.48 6.17 -4.62
CA MET A 193 -11.57 7.10 -4.99
C MET A 193 -12.50 6.51 -6.05
N LEU A 194 -11.97 5.75 -7.01
CA LEU A 194 -12.74 5.13 -8.08
C LEU A 194 -13.46 3.86 -7.63
N GLY A 195 -12.96 3.17 -6.58
CA GLY A 195 -13.57 1.96 -6.05
C GLY A 195 -13.38 0.71 -6.91
N ASP A 196 -14.11 -0.35 -6.57
CA ASP A 196 -13.88 -1.73 -7.06
C ASP A 196 -14.22 -1.93 -8.56
N GLY A 197 -14.94 -0.98 -9.16
CA GLY A 197 -15.22 -0.98 -10.62
C GLY A 197 -14.00 -0.60 -11.48
N TYR A 198 -12.89 -0.20 -10.87
CA TYR A 198 -11.69 0.25 -11.57
C TYR A 198 -10.44 -0.48 -11.08
N TRP A 199 -9.61 -0.87 -12.03
CA TRP A 199 -8.31 -1.45 -11.77
C TRP A 199 -7.21 -0.45 -12.14
N VAL A 200 -6.77 0.33 -11.17
CA VAL A 200 -5.71 1.33 -11.36
C VAL A 200 -4.35 0.70 -11.12
N LYS A 201 -3.45 0.82 -12.09
CA LYS A 201 -2.05 0.40 -11.97
C LYS A 201 -1.09 1.57 -12.12
N ASN A 202 -0.08 1.57 -11.26
CA ASN A 202 1.02 2.52 -11.28
C ASN A 202 2.16 2.00 -12.15
N PHE A 203 2.40 2.65 -13.30
CA PHE A 203 3.51 2.38 -14.21
C PHE A 203 4.56 3.51 -14.17
N GLY A 204 4.57 4.32 -13.12
CA GLY A 204 5.55 5.39 -12.94
C GLY A 204 6.97 4.86 -12.76
N VAL A 205 7.96 5.53 -13.36
CA VAL A 205 9.39 5.24 -13.19
C VAL A 205 10.14 6.54 -12.93
N SER A 206 10.87 6.60 -11.81
CA SER A 206 11.57 7.84 -11.40
C SER A 206 12.60 8.31 -12.43
N ALA A 207 12.70 9.63 -12.59
CA ALA A 207 13.65 10.34 -13.44
C ALA A 207 13.46 10.16 -14.96
N ARG A 208 12.32 9.61 -15.43
CA ARG A 208 12.09 9.37 -16.86
C ARG A 208 11.57 10.60 -17.57
N THR A 209 11.97 10.73 -18.85
CA THR A 209 11.58 11.78 -19.78
C THR A 209 10.51 11.26 -20.76
N LEU A 210 9.69 12.18 -21.29
CA LEU A 210 8.86 11.92 -22.45
C LEU A 210 9.70 11.86 -23.71
N LEU A 211 10.67 12.81 -23.84
CA LEU A 211 11.61 12.88 -24.95
C LEU A 211 12.39 11.58 -25.12
N ASN A 212 12.33 10.99 -26.30
CA ASN A 212 13.09 9.78 -26.65
C ASN A 212 14.60 10.03 -26.78
N LYS A 213 15.01 11.29 -27.01
CA LYS A 213 16.40 11.72 -26.97
C LYS A 213 16.83 12.27 -25.62
N GLY A 214 15.97 12.20 -24.60
CA GLY A 214 16.33 12.54 -23.23
C GLY A 214 17.30 11.54 -22.60
N ASP A 215 17.82 11.89 -21.44
CA ASP A 215 18.79 11.06 -20.71
C ASP A 215 18.24 9.68 -20.29
N ARG A 216 16.92 9.59 -20.06
CA ARG A 216 16.22 8.38 -19.60
C ARG A 216 14.81 8.29 -20.18
N PRO A 217 14.66 7.92 -21.45
CA PRO A 217 13.36 7.85 -22.11
C PRO A 217 12.42 6.84 -21.47
N TYR A 218 11.20 7.26 -21.16
CA TYR A 218 10.18 6.37 -20.56
C TYR A 218 9.78 5.24 -21.49
N MET A 219 9.72 5.47 -22.78
CA MET A 219 9.34 4.45 -23.78
C MET A 219 10.34 3.28 -23.88
N ASN A 220 11.55 3.43 -23.33
CA ASN A 220 12.54 2.36 -23.26
C ASN A 220 12.40 1.48 -22.00
N GLU A 221 11.48 1.83 -21.08
CA GLU A 221 11.31 1.12 -19.82
C GLU A 221 10.41 -0.11 -19.97
N LYS A 222 10.70 -1.14 -19.16
CA LYS A 222 9.81 -2.30 -19.01
C LYS A 222 8.41 -1.87 -18.59
N ALA A 223 8.29 -0.86 -17.72
CA ALA A 223 7.03 -0.32 -17.26
C ALA A 223 6.14 0.18 -18.42
N TYR A 224 6.71 0.73 -19.47
CA TYR A 224 5.98 1.12 -20.68
C TYR A 224 5.42 -0.11 -21.41
N GLN A 225 6.24 -1.15 -21.60
CA GLN A 225 5.80 -2.40 -22.22
C GLN A 225 4.72 -3.09 -21.37
N ASP A 226 4.89 -3.11 -20.06
CA ASP A 226 3.91 -3.67 -19.12
C ASP A 226 2.59 -2.89 -19.16
N ALA A 227 2.64 -1.56 -19.35
CA ALA A 227 1.45 -0.73 -19.50
C ALA A 227 0.70 -1.00 -20.82
N LEU A 228 1.41 -1.22 -21.91
CA LEU A 228 0.80 -1.63 -23.19
C LEU A 228 0.19 -3.02 -23.06
N ALA A 229 0.91 -3.99 -22.48
CA ALA A 229 0.42 -5.35 -22.23
C ALA A 229 -0.78 -5.40 -21.28
N PHE A 230 -0.92 -4.44 -20.39
CA PHE A 230 -2.08 -4.30 -19.52
C PHE A 230 -3.38 -3.99 -20.29
N ASN A 231 -3.26 -3.50 -21.53
CA ASN A 231 -4.36 -3.16 -22.41
C ASN A 231 -5.41 -2.29 -21.71
N PRO A 232 -5.05 -1.09 -21.21
CA PRO A 232 -5.93 -0.27 -20.38
C PRO A 232 -7.12 0.28 -21.16
N ASN A 233 -8.22 0.58 -20.44
CA ASN A 233 -9.37 1.31 -20.97
C ASN A 233 -9.21 2.83 -20.80
N VAL A 234 -8.35 3.23 -19.84
CA VAL A 234 -8.01 4.62 -19.56
C VAL A 234 -6.50 4.73 -19.34
N VAL A 235 -5.88 5.73 -19.93
CA VAL A 235 -4.46 6.05 -19.74
C VAL A 235 -4.34 7.47 -19.20
N VAL A 236 -3.60 7.64 -18.12
CA VAL A 236 -3.24 8.94 -17.53
C VAL A 236 -1.75 9.14 -17.70
N ILE A 237 -1.32 10.07 -18.54
CA ILE A 237 0.10 10.36 -18.83
C ILE A 237 0.51 11.62 -18.08
N LYS A 238 1.50 11.50 -17.20
CA LYS A 238 2.09 12.61 -16.43
C LYS A 238 3.63 12.58 -16.54
N LEU A 239 4.13 13.04 -17.68
CA LEU A 239 5.56 13.20 -18.00
C LEU A 239 5.86 14.69 -18.27
N GLY A 240 7.08 15.01 -18.67
CA GLY A 240 7.51 16.38 -18.99
C GLY A 240 8.37 17.05 -17.92
N THR A 241 8.23 16.65 -16.62
CA THR A 241 9.04 17.28 -15.55
C THR A 241 10.55 17.12 -15.76
N ASN A 242 11.02 15.91 -16.10
CA ASN A 242 12.46 15.68 -16.33
C ASN A 242 12.94 16.19 -17.69
N ASP A 243 12.02 16.39 -18.60
CA ASP A 243 12.26 16.99 -19.91
C ASP A 243 12.72 18.45 -19.78
N SER A 244 12.25 19.16 -18.74
CA SER A 244 12.61 20.56 -18.47
C SER A 244 14.08 20.76 -18.09
N LYS A 245 14.83 19.69 -17.81
CA LYS A 245 16.27 19.79 -17.58
C LYS A 245 16.96 20.30 -18.85
N SER A 246 17.86 21.28 -18.72
CA SER A 246 18.47 21.96 -19.87
C SER A 246 19.11 21.00 -20.89
N PHE A 247 19.77 19.95 -20.40
CA PHE A 247 20.39 18.94 -21.25
C PHE A 247 19.39 18.01 -21.96
N ASN A 248 18.15 17.90 -21.48
CA ASN A 248 17.05 17.21 -22.16
C ASN A 248 16.31 18.16 -23.10
N TRP A 249 16.01 19.40 -22.63
CA TRP A 249 15.19 20.36 -23.37
C TRP A 249 15.84 20.88 -24.65
N LYS A 250 17.15 20.72 -24.81
CA LYS A 250 17.81 20.95 -26.11
C LYS A 250 17.19 20.15 -27.27
N HIS A 251 16.46 19.08 -26.98
CA HIS A 251 15.74 18.24 -27.94
C HIS A 251 14.25 18.59 -28.04
N LYS A 252 13.82 19.76 -27.56
CA LYS A 252 12.40 20.19 -27.49
C LYS A 252 11.64 20.08 -28.80
N ALA A 253 12.30 20.21 -29.93
CA ALA A 253 11.68 20.08 -31.25
C ALA A 253 11.04 18.68 -31.49
N ASP A 254 11.48 17.65 -30.76
CA ASP A 254 10.92 16.30 -30.85
C ASP A 254 9.77 16.07 -29.84
N PHE A 255 9.50 17.00 -28.89
CA PHE A 255 8.59 16.76 -27.77
C PHE A 255 7.17 16.42 -28.23
N THR A 256 6.60 17.22 -29.13
CA THR A 256 5.24 16.98 -29.67
C THR A 256 5.16 15.68 -30.46
N LYS A 257 6.22 15.33 -31.21
CA LYS A 257 6.30 14.07 -31.94
C LYS A 257 6.36 12.87 -31.00
N ASP A 258 7.16 12.96 -29.95
CA ASP A 258 7.35 11.85 -29.01
C ASP A 258 6.09 11.58 -28.17
N ILE A 259 5.38 12.65 -27.73
CA ILE A 259 4.08 12.48 -27.05
C ILE A 259 3.03 11.87 -28.00
N GLN A 260 3.00 12.31 -29.26
CA GLN A 260 2.07 11.76 -30.25
C GLN A 260 2.37 10.27 -30.48
N THR A 261 3.65 9.89 -30.60
CA THR A 261 4.07 8.49 -30.74
C THR A 261 3.55 7.63 -29.57
N MET A 262 3.68 8.14 -28.34
CA MET A 262 3.16 7.44 -27.15
C MET A 262 1.62 7.31 -27.20
N ILE A 263 0.91 8.37 -27.53
CA ILE A 263 -0.54 8.38 -27.68
C ILE A 263 -1.00 7.37 -28.73
N ASP A 264 -0.35 7.34 -29.90
CA ASP A 264 -0.71 6.47 -31.01
C ASP A 264 -0.48 4.99 -30.64
N ALA A 265 0.58 4.70 -29.90
CA ALA A 265 0.84 3.34 -29.40
C ALA A 265 -0.29 2.86 -28.46
N PHE A 266 -0.79 3.72 -27.56
CA PHE A 266 -1.94 3.35 -26.71
C PHE A 266 -3.25 3.29 -27.49
N LYS A 267 -3.47 4.19 -28.44
CA LYS A 267 -4.70 4.17 -29.29
C LYS A 267 -4.78 2.95 -30.18
N ALA A 268 -3.64 2.35 -30.54
CA ALA A 268 -3.58 1.12 -31.33
C ALA A 268 -3.96 -0.15 -30.54
N LEU A 269 -4.11 -0.06 -29.22
CA LEU A 269 -4.48 -1.20 -28.38
C LEU A 269 -5.93 -1.65 -28.62
N PRO A 270 -6.24 -2.94 -28.46
CA PRO A 270 -7.61 -3.46 -28.62
C PRO A 270 -8.65 -2.76 -27.75
N ALA A 271 -8.27 -2.30 -26.55
CA ALA A 271 -9.17 -1.59 -25.65
C ALA A 271 -9.48 -0.14 -26.09
N GLN A 272 -8.73 0.42 -27.06
CA GLN A 272 -8.88 1.80 -27.57
C GLN A 272 -9.06 2.82 -26.43
N PRO A 273 -8.06 2.99 -25.56
CA PRO A 273 -8.22 3.71 -24.32
C PRO A 273 -8.56 5.19 -24.49
N LYS A 274 -9.33 5.74 -23.56
CA LYS A 274 -9.41 7.17 -23.35
C LYS A 274 -8.10 7.66 -22.72
N ILE A 275 -7.47 8.67 -23.31
CA ILE A 275 -6.17 9.18 -22.89
C ILE A 275 -6.32 10.56 -22.25
N TYR A 276 -5.76 10.73 -21.07
CA TYR A 276 -5.66 12.00 -20.36
C TYR A 276 -4.19 12.40 -20.25
N LEU A 277 -3.86 13.57 -20.78
CA LEU A 277 -2.58 14.22 -20.57
C LEU A 277 -2.66 15.12 -19.35
N CYS A 278 -1.78 14.92 -18.39
CA CYS A 278 -1.69 15.76 -17.21
C CYS A 278 -0.49 16.70 -17.33
N TYR A 279 -0.71 17.95 -17.04
CA TYR A 279 0.37 18.92 -16.94
C TYR A 279 1.42 18.48 -15.91
N PRO A 280 2.72 18.70 -16.18
CA PRO A 280 3.75 18.56 -15.16
C PRO A 280 3.41 19.47 -13.97
N SER A 281 3.73 19.01 -12.77
CA SER A 281 3.53 19.84 -11.58
C SER A 281 4.54 20.96 -11.53
N LYS A 282 4.11 22.14 -11.05
CA LYS A 282 4.97 23.28 -10.80
C LYS A 282 6.09 22.93 -9.82
N ALA A 283 7.29 23.38 -10.08
CA ALA A 283 8.44 23.25 -9.19
C ALA A 283 8.57 24.51 -8.32
N TYR A 284 8.20 24.40 -7.04
CA TYR A 284 8.22 25.55 -6.11
C TYR A 284 9.58 25.87 -5.50
N GLN A 285 10.54 24.96 -5.60
CA GLN A 285 11.91 25.18 -5.12
C GLN A 285 12.86 25.09 -6.31
N ALA A 286 13.79 26.02 -6.37
CA ALA A 286 14.89 25.94 -7.32
C ALA A 286 15.64 24.64 -7.11
N ASN A 287 15.51 23.74 -8.07
CA ASN A 287 16.30 22.52 -8.12
C ASN A 287 17.20 22.69 -9.35
N GLU A 288 18.51 22.57 -9.17
CA GLU A 288 19.51 22.76 -10.22
C GLU A 288 19.23 22.01 -11.53
N SER A 289 18.34 21.02 -11.48
CA SER A 289 18.02 20.18 -12.63
C SER A 289 16.63 20.40 -13.22
N ILE A 290 15.59 20.74 -12.44
CA ILE A 290 14.22 20.95 -12.92
C ILE A 290 13.97 22.44 -13.15
N ASN A 291 13.56 22.80 -14.36
CA ASN A 291 13.34 24.19 -14.75
C ASN A 291 11.82 24.50 -14.84
N ASP A 292 11.30 25.25 -13.88
CA ASP A 292 9.89 25.63 -13.81
C ASP A 292 9.46 26.59 -14.93
N ASP A 293 10.37 27.45 -15.39
CA ASP A 293 10.10 28.34 -16.54
C ASP A 293 9.87 27.54 -17.82
N ILE A 294 10.67 26.52 -18.08
CA ILE A 294 10.46 25.62 -19.22
C ILE A 294 9.14 24.87 -19.07
N ILE A 295 8.82 24.37 -17.86
CA ILE A 295 7.56 23.67 -17.62
C ILE A 295 6.38 24.61 -17.91
N SER A 296 6.36 25.79 -17.33
CA SER A 296 5.22 26.70 -17.37
C SER A 296 5.05 27.47 -18.69
N LYS A 297 6.16 27.75 -19.39
CA LYS A 297 6.15 28.61 -20.58
C LYS A 297 6.30 27.84 -21.91
N GLU A 298 6.83 26.61 -21.87
CA GLU A 298 7.17 25.87 -23.08
C GLU A 298 6.55 24.46 -23.14
N ILE A 299 6.39 23.76 -22.00
CA ILE A 299 5.85 22.37 -21.99
C ILE A 299 4.32 22.40 -21.86
N ILE A 300 3.77 23.28 -21.01
CA ILE A 300 2.31 23.34 -20.75
C ILE A 300 1.53 23.99 -21.90
N PRO A 301 1.99 25.08 -22.52
CA PRO A 301 1.31 25.67 -23.70
C PRO A 301 1.37 24.75 -24.91
#